data_48bafbcdc225a5f845af7ea5b255ab4b
#
_entry.id   48bafbcdc225a5f845af7ea5b255ab4b
#
_cell.length_a   1.000
_cell.length_b   1.000
_cell.length_c   1.000
_cell.angle_alpha   90.00
_cell.angle_beta   90.00
_cell.angle_gamma   90.00
#
_symmetry.space_group_name_H-M   'P 1'
#
loop_
_entity.id
_entity.type
_entity.pdbx_description
1 polymer ?
#
loop_
_entity_poly.entity_id
_entity_poly.type
_entity_poly.pdbx_seq_one_letter_code
_entity_poly.pdbx_strand_id
1 'polypeptide(L)'
;LVEGCRTVVSVALNYHPPTPIPDHKLQIAWYAYGQDYHDIMRQKLNSLLETLRHSTPEGTLQGRAFCDTAPVLERYWAWQCGLGWIGRHTQLVIPRAGSAFFLGELMLNLPADAYDAPFPTDRCGTCRRCIEACPTQALEEGRGLDARRCLSYLTIENRGGIPEEAAARMYPYFYGCDRCLRACPHLRSAPPATEPAFTPRPELLQMEEEDWMALDMERYRMLFKGSAVKRAKYEGLIRNLKALRGNGDR
;
A
#
# COMPACT_ATOMS: atom_id res chain seq x y z
N LEU A 1 13.01 -6.29 -18.19
CA LEU A 1 11.76 -6.85 -17.71
C LEU A 1 10.90 -7.39 -18.86
N VAL A 2 10.73 -6.60 -19.94
CA VAL A 2 10.12 -6.99 -21.19
C VAL A 2 11.01 -6.51 -22.32
N GLU A 3 11.49 -7.45 -23.16
CA GLU A 3 12.32 -7.12 -24.31
C GLU A 3 11.52 -6.30 -25.32
N GLY A 4 12.14 -5.25 -25.89
CA GLY A 4 11.47 -4.37 -26.84
C GLY A 4 10.29 -3.60 -26.28
N CYS A 5 10.19 -3.39 -24.95
CA CYS A 5 9.12 -2.62 -24.31
C CYS A 5 9.00 -1.22 -24.93
N ARG A 6 7.81 -0.87 -25.40
CA ARG A 6 7.49 0.41 -26.06
C ARG A 6 6.38 1.17 -25.34
N THR A 7 5.53 0.47 -24.57
CA THR A 7 4.41 1.07 -23.85
C THR A 7 4.37 0.58 -22.40
N VAL A 8 4.13 1.50 -21.48
CA VAL A 8 3.80 1.21 -20.10
C VAL A 8 2.38 1.71 -19.86
N VAL A 9 1.49 0.81 -19.47
CA VAL A 9 0.14 1.16 -18.97
C VAL A 9 0.19 1.08 -17.46
N SER A 10 -0.02 2.20 -16.76
CA SER A 10 -0.10 2.22 -15.31
C SER A 10 -1.54 2.30 -14.85
N VAL A 11 -1.90 1.48 -13.87
CA VAL A 11 -3.24 1.42 -13.29
C VAL A 11 -3.18 1.61 -11.79
N ALA A 12 -4.28 2.13 -11.24
CA ALA A 12 -4.46 2.32 -9.81
C ALA A 12 -5.79 1.69 -9.36
N LEU A 13 -5.75 0.83 -8.34
CA LEU A 13 -6.93 0.18 -7.78
C LEU A 13 -7.12 0.65 -6.32
N ASN A 14 -8.26 1.27 -6.05
CA ASN A 14 -8.57 1.88 -4.77
C ASN A 14 -8.76 0.82 -3.67
N TYR A 15 -8.13 1.05 -2.50
CA TYR A 15 -8.33 0.24 -1.28
C TYR A 15 -8.83 1.05 -0.09
N HIS A 16 -9.28 2.29 -0.29
CA HIS A 16 -9.83 3.11 0.79
C HIS A 16 -11.00 2.37 1.45
N PRO A 17 -10.93 2.03 2.76
CA PRO A 17 -11.92 1.18 3.38
C PRO A 17 -13.34 1.73 3.26
N PRO A 18 -14.32 0.94 2.80
CA PRO A 18 -15.72 1.36 2.73
C PRO A 18 -16.37 1.46 4.11
N THR A 19 -15.81 0.77 5.10
CA THR A 19 -16.27 0.79 6.49
C THR A 19 -15.18 1.41 7.36
N PRO A 20 -15.50 2.36 8.24
CA PRO A 20 -14.53 2.93 9.17
C PRO A 20 -13.87 1.86 10.04
N ILE A 21 -12.55 1.93 10.15
CA ILE A 21 -11.77 1.10 11.07
C ILE A 21 -11.65 1.85 12.39
N PRO A 22 -12.03 1.25 13.53
CA PRO A 22 -12.04 1.93 14.84
C PRO A 22 -10.64 2.41 15.26
N ASP A 23 -10.50 3.69 15.57
CA ASP A 23 -9.20 4.31 15.91
C ASP A 23 -8.68 3.94 17.31
N HIS A 24 -9.57 3.44 18.18
CA HIS A 24 -9.25 3.06 19.56
C HIS A 24 -8.76 1.61 19.71
N LYS A 25 -8.74 0.84 18.62
CA LYS A 25 -8.30 -0.56 18.62
C LYS A 25 -6.89 -0.68 18.02
N LEU A 26 -6.21 -1.79 18.33
CA LEU A 26 -4.99 -2.17 17.61
C LEU A 26 -5.27 -2.36 16.13
N GLN A 27 -4.40 -1.84 15.29
CA GLN A 27 -4.61 -1.75 13.84
C GLN A 27 -3.47 -2.36 13.05
N ILE A 28 -3.85 -2.93 11.91
CA ILE A 28 -2.98 -3.12 10.76
C ILE A 28 -3.23 -1.99 9.75
N ALA A 29 -2.31 -1.75 8.82
CA ALA A 29 -2.53 -0.77 7.76
C ALA A 29 -3.74 -1.16 6.89
N TRP A 30 -4.48 -0.18 6.41
CA TRP A 30 -5.74 -0.34 5.68
C TRP A 30 -5.65 -1.33 4.52
N TYR A 31 -4.55 -1.28 3.77
CA TYR A 31 -4.34 -2.14 2.62
C TYR A 31 -4.34 -3.64 2.94
N ALA A 32 -4.14 -4.01 4.20
CA ALA A 32 -3.95 -5.38 4.64
C ALA A 32 -5.20 -6.03 5.27
N TYR A 33 -6.30 -5.30 5.40
CA TYR A 33 -7.56 -5.83 5.97
C TYR A 33 -8.31 -6.77 5.03
N GLY A 34 -8.14 -6.62 3.72
CA GLY A 34 -8.76 -7.46 2.70
C GLY A 34 -7.93 -8.66 2.28
N GLN A 35 -8.20 -9.13 1.07
CA GLN A 35 -7.40 -10.16 0.40
C GLN A 35 -6.05 -9.59 -0.05
N ASP A 36 -5.11 -10.47 -0.36
CA ASP A 36 -3.79 -10.09 -0.85
C ASP A 36 -3.90 -9.38 -2.21
N TYR A 37 -3.54 -8.10 -2.21
CA TYR A 37 -3.65 -7.26 -3.40
C TYR A 37 -2.77 -7.73 -4.56
N HIS A 38 -1.67 -8.41 -4.29
CA HIS A 38 -0.80 -8.94 -5.34
C HIS A 38 -1.55 -9.91 -6.25
N ASP A 39 -2.38 -10.77 -5.67
CA ASP A 39 -3.16 -11.75 -6.43
C ASP A 39 -4.29 -11.06 -7.22
N ILE A 40 -5.00 -10.13 -6.58
CA ILE A 40 -6.10 -9.38 -7.21
C ILE A 40 -5.57 -8.50 -8.36
N MET A 41 -4.52 -7.73 -8.12
CA MET A 41 -3.90 -6.89 -9.15
C MET A 41 -3.38 -7.72 -10.31
N ARG A 42 -2.66 -8.80 -10.02
CA ARG A 42 -2.13 -9.70 -11.05
C ARG A 42 -3.23 -10.32 -11.90
N GLN A 43 -4.32 -10.76 -11.27
CA GLN A 43 -5.48 -11.31 -11.98
C GLN A 43 -6.09 -10.27 -12.92
N LYS A 44 -6.37 -9.05 -12.43
CA LYS A 44 -6.96 -7.97 -13.24
C LYS A 44 -6.05 -7.52 -14.37
N LEU A 45 -4.75 -7.35 -14.10
CA LEU A 45 -3.77 -6.95 -15.11
C LEU A 45 -3.61 -8.04 -16.21
N ASN A 46 -3.59 -9.30 -15.82
CA ASN A 46 -3.53 -10.37 -16.82
C ASN A 46 -4.82 -10.45 -17.64
N SER A 47 -5.99 -10.25 -17.04
CA SER A 47 -7.25 -10.17 -17.78
C SER A 47 -7.24 -9.02 -18.79
N LEU A 48 -6.72 -7.84 -18.39
CA LEU A 48 -6.56 -6.71 -19.29
C LEU A 48 -5.58 -7.03 -20.43
N LEU A 49 -4.44 -7.67 -20.10
CA LEU A 49 -3.44 -8.07 -21.11
C LEU A 49 -4.05 -9.05 -22.15
N GLU A 50 -4.84 -10.02 -21.70
CA GLU A 50 -5.53 -10.94 -22.62
C GLU A 50 -6.55 -10.20 -23.50
N THR A 51 -7.30 -9.25 -22.95
CA THR A 51 -8.21 -8.41 -23.74
C THR A 51 -7.47 -7.65 -24.84
N LEU A 52 -6.31 -7.07 -24.51
CA LEU A 52 -5.46 -6.39 -25.48
C LEU A 52 -4.92 -7.36 -26.55
N ARG A 53 -4.52 -8.56 -26.16
CA ARG A 53 -4.07 -9.60 -27.11
C ARG A 53 -5.16 -9.99 -28.12
N HIS A 54 -6.40 -10.12 -27.66
CA HIS A 54 -7.52 -10.43 -28.56
C HIS A 54 -7.86 -9.27 -29.53
N SER A 55 -7.46 -8.04 -29.14
CA SER A 55 -7.69 -6.84 -29.96
C SER A 55 -6.55 -6.53 -30.93
N THR A 56 -5.49 -7.34 -30.92
CA THR A 56 -4.31 -7.19 -31.82
C THR A 56 -4.12 -8.43 -32.67
N PRO A 57 -3.43 -8.36 -33.83
CA PRO A 57 -3.13 -9.54 -34.64
C PRO A 57 -2.40 -10.59 -33.77
N GLU A 58 -2.78 -11.86 -34.00
CA GLU A 58 -2.31 -12.99 -33.20
C GLU A 58 -0.77 -13.04 -33.13
N GLY A 59 -0.25 -13.24 -31.90
CA GLY A 59 1.18 -13.38 -31.63
C GLY A 59 1.99 -12.07 -31.66
N THR A 60 1.40 -10.92 -32.01
CA THR A 60 2.12 -9.66 -32.12
C THR A 60 2.33 -8.95 -30.76
N LEU A 61 1.31 -8.98 -29.88
CA LEU A 61 1.38 -8.35 -28.57
C LEU A 61 2.05 -9.26 -27.53
N GLN A 62 3.23 -8.86 -27.09
CA GLN A 62 3.91 -9.43 -25.95
C GLN A 62 3.90 -8.42 -24.81
N GLY A 63 3.71 -8.91 -23.60
CA GLY A 63 3.70 -8.05 -22.41
C GLY A 63 3.68 -8.83 -21.11
N ARG A 64 3.93 -8.11 -20.01
CA ARG A 64 3.89 -8.65 -18.65
C ARG A 64 3.22 -7.68 -17.71
N ALA A 65 2.51 -8.26 -16.74
CA ALA A 65 1.92 -7.57 -15.61
C ALA A 65 2.90 -7.51 -14.43
N PHE A 66 2.95 -6.37 -13.78
CA PHE A 66 3.76 -6.12 -12.59
C PHE A 66 2.91 -5.47 -11.50
N CYS A 67 3.15 -5.85 -10.25
CA CYS A 67 2.60 -5.23 -9.06
C CYS A 67 3.53 -5.57 -7.90
N ASP A 68 4.25 -4.60 -7.37
CA ASP A 68 5.12 -4.61 -6.18
C ASP A 68 6.25 -5.67 -6.14
N THR A 69 6.17 -6.74 -6.93
CA THR A 69 7.08 -7.89 -6.86
C THR A 69 8.25 -7.84 -7.85
N ALA A 70 8.42 -6.75 -8.59
CA ALA A 70 9.48 -6.55 -9.56
C ALA A 70 10.19 -5.20 -9.34
N PRO A 71 11.42 -5.00 -9.88
CA PRO A 71 12.13 -3.72 -9.79
C PRO A 71 11.52 -2.68 -10.77
N VAL A 72 10.24 -2.40 -10.60
CA VAL A 72 9.48 -1.38 -11.32
C VAL A 72 9.25 -0.20 -10.39
N LEU A 73 9.53 1.00 -10.86
CA LEU A 73 9.26 2.24 -10.13
C LEU A 73 7.79 2.65 -10.34
N GLU A 74 6.86 1.90 -9.76
CA GLU A 74 5.41 2.01 -10.00
C GLU A 74 4.88 3.45 -9.80
N ARG A 75 5.28 4.10 -8.71
CA ARG A 75 4.87 5.51 -8.45
C ARG A 75 5.40 6.48 -9.50
N TYR A 76 6.60 6.24 -10.02
CA TYR A 76 7.17 7.03 -11.11
C TYR A 76 6.39 6.84 -12.41
N TRP A 77 6.07 5.59 -12.77
CA TRP A 77 5.28 5.30 -13.96
C TRP A 77 3.85 5.84 -13.84
N ALA A 78 3.22 5.69 -12.68
CA ALA A 78 1.90 6.26 -12.43
C ALA A 78 1.88 7.79 -12.59
N TRP A 79 2.94 8.49 -12.15
CA TRP A 79 3.11 9.92 -12.40
C TRP A 79 3.35 10.23 -13.88
N GLN A 80 4.22 9.48 -14.55
CA GLN A 80 4.50 9.63 -15.99
C GLN A 80 3.26 9.41 -16.86
N CYS A 81 2.41 8.45 -16.48
CA CYS A 81 1.14 8.17 -17.14
C CYS A 81 -0.01 9.12 -16.71
N GLY A 82 0.30 10.22 -16.04
CA GLY A 82 -0.68 11.27 -15.74
C GLY A 82 -1.69 10.94 -14.63
N LEU A 83 -1.56 9.83 -13.89
CA LEU A 83 -2.53 9.45 -12.85
C LEU A 83 -2.58 10.45 -11.69
N GLY A 84 -1.45 11.05 -11.34
CA GLY A 84 -1.35 11.98 -10.22
C GLY A 84 0.07 12.43 -9.95
N TRP A 85 0.31 13.04 -8.80
CA TRP A 85 1.63 13.50 -8.40
C TRP A 85 2.16 12.71 -7.20
N ILE A 86 3.47 12.65 -7.03
CA ILE A 86 4.10 12.06 -5.84
C ILE A 86 4.06 13.11 -4.73
N GLY A 87 3.26 12.83 -3.69
CA GLY A 87 3.08 13.71 -2.55
C GLY A 87 4.29 13.77 -1.61
N ARG A 88 4.26 14.68 -0.62
CA ARG A 88 5.32 14.79 0.41
C ARG A 88 5.46 13.53 1.29
N HIS A 89 4.42 12.71 1.37
CA HIS A 89 4.46 11.39 2.02
C HIS A 89 5.00 10.28 1.09
N THR A 90 5.58 10.63 -0.04
CA THR A 90 6.18 9.74 -1.04
C THR A 90 5.21 8.77 -1.74
N GLN A 91 3.91 8.83 -1.46
CA GLN A 91 2.89 8.06 -2.18
C GLN A 91 2.34 8.87 -3.37
N LEU A 92 1.81 8.17 -4.37
CA LEU A 92 1.03 8.80 -5.43
C LEU A 92 -0.24 9.40 -4.84
N VAL A 93 -0.58 10.61 -5.25
CA VAL A 93 -1.84 11.29 -4.93
C VAL A 93 -2.63 11.45 -6.21
N ILE A 94 -3.79 10.81 -6.31
CA ILE A 94 -4.70 10.94 -7.44
C ILE A 94 -5.71 12.06 -7.12
N PRO A 95 -5.92 13.04 -8.02
CA PRO A 95 -6.86 14.13 -7.79
C PRO A 95 -8.24 13.63 -7.37
N ARG A 96 -8.81 14.19 -6.30
CA ARG A 96 -10.12 13.85 -5.72
C ARG A 96 -10.27 12.42 -5.20
N ALA A 97 -9.24 11.59 -5.31
CA ALA A 97 -9.27 10.18 -4.91
C ALA A 97 -8.23 9.83 -3.83
N GLY A 98 -7.28 10.74 -3.53
CA GLY A 98 -6.30 10.55 -2.45
C GLY A 98 -5.17 9.62 -2.83
N SER A 99 -4.67 8.84 -1.86
CA SER A 99 -3.46 8.01 -2.01
C SER A 99 -3.67 6.54 -1.62
N ALA A 100 -4.90 6.12 -1.35
CA ALA A 100 -5.20 4.75 -0.96
C ALA A 100 -5.36 3.85 -2.20
N PHE A 101 -4.27 3.66 -2.96
CA PHE A 101 -4.26 2.88 -4.20
C PHE A 101 -3.13 1.87 -4.23
N PHE A 102 -3.44 0.66 -4.70
CA PHE A 102 -2.46 -0.26 -5.24
C PHE A 102 -2.14 0.16 -6.67
N LEU A 103 -0.88 0.11 -7.03
CA LEU A 103 -0.40 0.42 -8.38
C LEU A 103 -0.04 -0.87 -9.09
N GLY A 104 -0.07 -0.83 -10.40
CA GLY A 104 0.40 -1.93 -11.23
C GLY A 104 0.58 -1.50 -12.66
N GLU A 105 1.44 -2.20 -13.38
CA GLU A 105 1.82 -1.88 -14.74
C GLU A 105 1.67 -3.07 -15.67
N LEU A 106 1.25 -2.75 -16.91
CA LEU A 106 1.51 -3.60 -18.06
C LEU A 106 2.66 -2.99 -18.87
N MET A 107 3.71 -3.75 -19.10
CA MET A 107 4.78 -3.39 -20.03
C MET A 107 4.56 -4.17 -21.33
N LEU A 108 4.42 -3.44 -22.45
CA LEU A 108 4.02 -3.97 -23.75
C LEU A 108 5.07 -3.67 -24.80
N ASN A 109 5.26 -4.59 -25.77
CA ASN A 109 6.22 -4.44 -26.88
C ASN A 109 5.68 -3.59 -28.04
N LEU A 110 4.37 -3.34 -28.10
CA LEU A 110 3.76 -2.52 -29.16
C LEU A 110 3.63 -1.06 -28.69
N PRO A 111 3.73 -0.09 -29.63
CA PRO A 111 3.41 1.30 -29.32
C PRO A 111 1.91 1.47 -29.09
N ALA A 112 1.54 2.46 -28.28
CA ALA A 112 0.15 2.93 -28.19
C ALA A 112 -0.11 4.02 -29.25
N ASP A 113 -1.37 4.25 -29.58
CA ASP A 113 -1.78 5.31 -30.51
C ASP A 113 -1.56 6.70 -29.92
N ALA A 114 -1.64 6.82 -28.60
CA ALA A 114 -1.36 8.03 -27.86
C ALA A 114 -0.75 7.71 -26.48
N TYR A 115 -0.02 8.68 -25.93
CA TYR A 115 0.57 8.59 -24.61
C TYR A 115 0.13 9.78 -23.77
N ASP A 116 -0.22 9.52 -22.52
CA ASP A 116 -0.45 10.59 -21.54
C ASP A 116 0.83 11.35 -21.23
N ALA A 117 0.68 12.61 -20.86
CA ALA A 117 1.79 13.40 -20.35
C ALA A 117 1.92 13.22 -18.82
N PRO A 118 3.14 13.38 -18.27
CA PRO A 118 3.34 13.38 -16.83
C PRO A 118 2.42 14.35 -16.13
N PHE A 119 1.90 13.97 -14.93
CA PHE A 119 1.02 14.87 -14.19
C PHE A 119 1.74 16.20 -13.89
N PRO A 120 1.20 17.34 -14.36
CA PRO A 120 2.00 18.56 -14.53
C PRO A 120 2.28 19.29 -13.23
N THR A 121 1.49 19.06 -12.17
CA THR A 121 1.48 19.96 -11.01
C THR A 121 1.46 19.21 -9.69
N ASP A 122 2.42 19.51 -8.82
CA ASP A 122 2.34 19.17 -7.42
C ASP A 122 1.30 20.04 -6.70
N ARG A 123 0.33 19.39 -6.07
CA ARG A 123 -0.73 20.06 -5.32
C ARG A 123 -0.56 19.99 -3.80
N CYS A 124 0.60 19.58 -3.31
CA CYS A 124 0.92 19.67 -1.89
C CYS A 124 1.13 21.11 -1.42
N GLY A 125 1.68 21.97 -2.28
CA GLY A 125 1.98 23.37 -1.93
C GLY A 125 2.82 23.47 -0.65
N THR A 126 2.36 24.28 0.31
CA THR A 126 3.01 24.46 1.63
C THR A 126 2.55 23.47 2.69
N CYS A 127 1.62 22.55 2.35
CA CYS A 127 1.08 21.59 3.31
C CYS A 127 2.15 20.63 3.84
N ARG A 128 2.20 20.44 5.16
CA ARG A 128 3.15 19.59 5.88
C ARG A 128 2.48 18.51 6.76
N ARG A 129 1.18 18.37 6.70
CA ARG A 129 0.40 17.50 7.61
C ARG A 129 0.91 16.06 7.69
N CYS A 130 1.33 15.47 6.58
CA CYS A 130 1.87 14.12 6.56
C CYS A 130 3.24 14.01 7.26
N ILE A 131 4.09 15.05 7.13
CA ILE A 131 5.40 15.12 7.82
C ILE A 131 5.18 15.25 9.33
N GLU A 132 4.30 16.16 9.75
CA GLU A 132 3.96 16.40 11.16
C GLU A 132 3.26 15.20 11.81
N ALA A 133 2.44 14.45 11.03
CA ALA A 133 1.78 13.25 11.51
C ALA A 133 2.69 12.01 11.59
N CYS A 134 3.93 12.09 11.04
CA CYS A 134 4.85 10.97 11.07
C CYS A 134 5.44 10.80 12.48
N PRO A 135 5.11 9.74 13.23
CA PRO A 135 5.47 9.63 14.64
C PRO A 135 6.98 9.43 14.85
N THR A 136 7.67 8.90 13.85
CA THR A 136 9.10 8.63 13.87
C THR A 136 9.90 9.62 13.03
N GLN A 137 9.24 10.65 12.50
CA GLN A 137 9.87 11.65 11.62
C GLN A 137 10.67 11.02 10.46
N ALA A 138 10.12 9.95 9.89
CA ALA A 138 10.73 9.26 8.75
C ALA A 138 10.60 10.03 7.43
N LEU A 139 9.66 10.99 7.35
CA LEU A 139 9.46 11.83 6.16
C LEU A 139 10.31 13.10 6.25
N GLU A 140 11.01 13.39 5.17
CA GLU A 140 11.91 14.52 5.05
C GLU A 140 11.24 15.69 4.31
N GLU A 141 11.66 16.93 4.60
CA GLU A 141 11.17 18.13 3.93
C GLU A 141 11.33 18.09 2.41
N GLY A 142 12.45 17.52 1.94
CA GLY A 142 12.82 17.38 0.53
C GLY A 142 12.10 16.26 -0.22
N ARG A 143 10.99 15.72 0.32
CA ARG A 143 10.25 14.56 -0.24
C ARG A 143 11.03 13.24 -0.20
N GLY A 144 11.92 13.10 0.75
CA GLY A 144 12.60 11.86 1.08
C GLY A 144 11.82 11.05 2.11
N LEU A 145 12.20 9.78 2.21
CA LEU A 145 11.77 8.86 3.24
C LEU A 145 12.98 8.09 3.76
N ASP A 146 13.33 8.26 5.03
CA ASP A 146 14.22 7.32 5.69
C ASP A 146 13.44 6.06 6.09
N ALA A 147 13.51 5.03 5.25
CA ALA A 147 12.79 3.79 5.48
C ALA A 147 13.16 3.12 6.82
N ARG A 148 14.40 3.28 7.31
CA ARG A 148 14.86 2.71 8.59
C ARG A 148 14.12 3.26 9.79
N ARG A 149 13.50 4.43 9.65
CA ARG A 149 12.66 5.09 10.67
C ARG A 149 11.16 4.85 10.44
N CYS A 150 10.76 4.43 9.23
CA CYS A 150 9.35 4.27 8.88
C CYS A 150 8.73 3.07 9.60
N LEU A 151 7.64 3.29 10.36
CA LEU A 151 6.92 2.21 11.05
C LEU A 151 6.44 1.12 10.09
N SER A 152 6.04 1.48 8.86
CA SER A 152 5.64 0.49 7.87
C SER A 152 6.80 -0.46 7.55
N TYR A 153 7.99 0.08 7.27
CA TYR A 153 9.18 -0.73 7.05
C TYR A 153 9.56 -1.55 8.29
N LEU A 154 9.58 -0.93 9.47
CA LEU A 154 9.98 -1.59 10.71
C LEU A 154 9.08 -2.75 11.09
N THR A 155 7.78 -2.64 10.82
CA THR A 155 6.79 -3.66 11.20
C THR A 155 6.60 -4.75 10.14
N ILE A 156 6.93 -4.48 8.86
CA ILE A 156 6.70 -5.41 7.75
C ILE A 156 8.00 -6.03 7.25
N GLU A 157 9.01 -5.22 6.92
CA GLU A 157 10.21 -5.67 6.20
C GLU A 157 11.40 -5.93 7.12
N ASN A 158 11.55 -5.16 8.19
CA ASN A 158 12.64 -5.33 9.13
C ASN A 158 12.57 -6.69 9.82
N ARG A 159 13.68 -7.42 9.84
CA ARG A 159 13.78 -8.75 10.50
C ARG A 159 14.45 -8.69 11.87
N GLY A 160 15.03 -7.55 12.23
CA GLY A 160 15.57 -7.29 13.57
C GLY A 160 14.49 -6.84 14.57
N GLY A 161 14.92 -6.40 15.75
CA GLY A 161 14.04 -5.80 16.76
C GLY A 161 13.44 -4.47 16.29
N ILE A 162 12.33 -4.06 16.90
CA ILE A 162 11.80 -2.70 16.76
C ILE A 162 12.58 -1.79 17.73
N PRO A 163 13.19 -0.69 17.26
CA PRO A 163 13.84 0.27 18.15
C PRO A 163 12.87 0.78 19.21
N GLU A 164 13.32 0.91 20.46
CA GLU A 164 12.47 1.31 21.59
C GLU A 164 11.75 2.65 21.34
N GLU A 165 12.46 3.62 20.78
CA GLU A 165 11.88 4.91 20.41
C GLU A 165 10.76 4.81 19.37
N ALA A 166 10.87 3.88 18.40
CA ALA A 166 9.83 3.62 17.42
C ALA A 166 8.66 2.85 18.04
N ALA A 167 8.95 1.86 18.89
CA ALA A 167 7.95 1.08 19.61
C ALA A 167 7.07 1.95 20.50
N ALA A 168 7.65 2.94 21.21
CA ALA A 168 6.92 3.90 22.04
C ALA A 168 5.91 4.76 21.26
N ARG A 169 6.04 4.85 19.95
CA ARG A 169 5.23 5.72 19.07
C ARG A 169 4.36 4.96 18.07
N MET A 170 4.41 3.61 18.07
CA MET A 170 3.73 2.84 17.04
C MET A 170 2.24 2.62 17.31
N TYR A 171 1.77 2.63 18.58
CA TYR A 171 0.35 2.48 18.89
C TYR A 171 -0.52 3.44 18.04
N PRO A 172 -1.62 2.97 17.41
CA PRO A 172 -2.22 1.64 17.52
C PRO A 172 -1.71 0.63 16.47
N TYR A 173 -0.73 0.97 15.63
CA TYR A 173 -0.31 0.14 14.50
C TYR A 173 0.73 -0.90 14.91
N PHE A 174 0.41 -2.18 14.71
CA PHE A 174 1.36 -3.27 14.86
C PHE A 174 1.79 -3.91 13.53
N TYR A 175 1.16 -3.50 12.42
CA TYR A 175 1.54 -3.91 11.07
C TYR A 175 1.27 -2.76 10.08
N GLY A 176 2.30 -2.25 9.43
CA GLY A 176 2.18 -1.08 8.58
C GLY A 176 1.94 0.20 9.37
N CYS A 177 1.57 1.27 8.68
CA CYS A 177 1.23 2.57 9.29
C CYS A 177 0.58 3.47 8.26
N ASP A 178 -0.61 3.98 8.55
CA ASP A 178 -1.35 4.87 7.64
C ASP A 178 -1.37 6.33 8.09
N ARG A 179 -0.57 6.74 9.09
CA ARG A 179 -0.66 8.09 9.67
C ARG A 179 -0.43 9.19 8.65
N CYS A 180 0.58 9.06 7.80
CA CYS A 180 0.87 10.04 6.75
C CYS A 180 -0.20 10.05 5.65
N LEU A 181 -0.74 8.88 5.29
CA LEU A 181 -1.84 8.72 4.35
C LEU A 181 -3.10 9.42 4.88
N ARG A 182 -3.49 9.11 6.12
CA ARG A 182 -4.71 9.63 6.79
C ARG A 182 -4.64 11.14 7.08
N ALA A 183 -3.45 11.67 7.32
CA ALA A 183 -3.23 13.10 7.53
C ALA A 183 -3.36 13.93 6.24
N CYS A 184 -3.29 13.27 5.06
CA CYS A 184 -3.36 13.95 3.77
C CYS A 184 -4.76 14.53 3.52
N PRO A 185 -4.89 15.86 3.26
CA PRO A 185 -6.19 16.47 3.01
C PRO A 185 -6.88 15.94 1.75
N HIS A 186 -6.11 15.44 0.78
CA HIS A 186 -6.66 14.86 -0.45
C HIS A 186 -7.38 13.52 -0.23
N LEU A 187 -7.19 12.88 0.93
CA LEU A 187 -7.93 11.67 1.29
C LEU A 187 -9.39 11.97 1.70
N ARG A 188 -9.69 13.19 2.16
CA ARG A 188 -11.04 13.53 2.66
C ARG A 188 -12.15 13.41 1.61
N SER A 189 -11.80 13.61 0.34
CA SER A 189 -12.72 13.48 -0.79
C SER A 189 -12.58 12.15 -1.53
N ALA A 190 -11.77 11.24 -1.01
CA ALA A 190 -11.53 9.95 -1.64
C ALA A 190 -12.78 9.07 -1.54
N PRO A 191 -13.26 8.51 -2.65
CA PRO A 191 -14.34 7.55 -2.61
C PRO A 191 -13.89 6.26 -1.91
N PRO A 192 -14.80 5.50 -1.31
CA PRO A 192 -14.48 4.17 -0.79
C PRO A 192 -14.12 3.21 -1.93
N ALA A 193 -13.39 2.15 -1.60
CA ALA A 193 -13.09 1.07 -2.53
C ALA A 193 -14.37 0.36 -2.98
N THR A 194 -14.44 0.03 -4.27
CA THR A 194 -15.55 -0.74 -4.86
C THR A 194 -15.15 -2.20 -5.13
N GLU A 195 -13.87 -2.55 -4.97
CA GLU A 195 -13.40 -3.92 -5.13
C GLU A 195 -13.76 -4.75 -3.88
N PRO A 196 -14.64 -5.76 -4.01
CA PRO A 196 -15.11 -6.54 -2.86
C PRO A 196 -13.98 -7.27 -2.13
N ALA A 197 -12.91 -7.65 -2.84
CA ALA A 197 -11.76 -8.33 -2.27
C ALA A 197 -11.00 -7.46 -1.25
N PHE A 198 -11.15 -6.13 -1.28
CA PHE A 198 -10.51 -5.20 -0.36
C PHE A 198 -11.41 -4.78 0.80
N THR A 199 -12.64 -5.27 0.86
CA THR A 199 -13.50 -5.06 2.03
C THR A 199 -12.82 -5.65 3.26
N PRO A 200 -12.71 -4.88 4.37
CA PRO A 200 -12.15 -5.39 5.61
C PRO A 200 -12.87 -6.65 6.08
N ARG A 201 -12.12 -7.67 6.45
CA ARG A 201 -12.67 -8.93 6.96
C ARG A 201 -13.32 -8.68 8.32
N PRO A 202 -14.59 -9.08 8.51
CA PRO A 202 -15.30 -8.85 9.77
C PRO A 202 -14.56 -9.38 11.00
N GLU A 203 -13.89 -10.53 10.86
CA GLU A 203 -13.14 -11.16 11.95
C GLU A 203 -11.99 -10.25 12.44
N LEU A 204 -11.32 -9.52 11.54
CA LEU A 204 -10.25 -8.59 11.91
C LEU A 204 -10.77 -7.33 12.58
N LEU A 205 -11.97 -6.86 12.19
CA LEU A 205 -12.60 -5.69 12.80
C LEU A 205 -13.15 -5.96 14.20
N GLN A 206 -13.49 -7.21 14.50
CA GLN A 206 -14.02 -7.65 15.78
C GLN A 206 -12.94 -7.94 16.82
N MET A 207 -11.68 -8.12 16.40
CA MET A 207 -10.58 -8.43 17.33
C MET A 207 -10.35 -7.29 18.31
N GLU A 208 -10.30 -7.64 19.60
CA GLU A 208 -9.89 -6.75 20.68
C GLU A 208 -8.39 -6.91 20.97
N GLU A 209 -7.84 -6.07 21.84
CA GLU A 209 -6.41 -6.11 22.16
C GLU A 209 -5.96 -7.45 22.74
N GLU A 210 -6.79 -8.03 23.62
CA GLU A 210 -6.56 -9.33 24.23
C GLU A 210 -6.49 -10.45 23.19
N ASP A 211 -7.35 -10.40 22.15
CA ASP A 211 -7.33 -11.35 21.04
C ASP A 211 -6.02 -11.31 20.25
N TRP A 212 -5.53 -10.08 19.99
CA TRP A 212 -4.24 -9.88 19.32
C TRP A 212 -3.08 -10.38 20.16
N MET A 213 -3.10 -10.13 21.48
CA MET A 213 -2.05 -10.55 22.39
C MET A 213 -2.04 -12.07 22.62
N ALA A 214 -3.19 -12.72 22.46
CA ALA A 214 -3.36 -14.18 22.56
C ALA A 214 -3.20 -14.92 21.20
N LEU A 215 -2.80 -14.19 20.13
CA LEU A 215 -2.71 -14.75 18.78
C LEU A 215 -1.66 -15.88 18.73
N ASP A 216 -2.11 -17.12 18.51
CA ASP A 216 -1.26 -18.26 18.25
C ASP A 216 -1.03 -18.52 16.75
N MET A 217 -0.20 -19.50 16.43
CA MET A 217 0.15 -19.85 15.05
C MET A 217 -1.06 -20.40 14.26
N GLU A 218 -1.96 -21.12 14.89
CA GLU A 218 -3.13 -21.70 14.23
C GLU A 218 -4.12 -20.59 13.85
N ARG A 219 -4.47 -19.73 14.79
CA ARG A 219 -5.34 -18.56 14.57
C ARG A 219 -4.73 -17.60 13.55
N TYR A 220 -3.40 -17.37 13.59
CA TYR A 220 -2.69 -16.59 12.58
C TYR A 220 -2.85 -17.18 11.18
N ARG A 221 -2.67 -18.49 11.01
CA ARG A 221 -2.83 -19.15 9.70
C ARG A 221 -4.25 -19.02 9.14
N MET A 222 -5.25 -19.11 10.00
CA MET A 222 -6.66 -18.94 9.61
C MET A 222 -6.96 -17.50 9.22
N LEU A 223 -6.64 -16.53 10.09
CA LEU A 223 -6.94 -15.11 9.89
C LEU A 223 -6.24 -14.53 8.66
N PHE A 224 -5.00 -14.92 8.39
CA PHE A 224 -4.19 -14.32 7.34
C PHE A 224 -3.99 -15.21 6.11
N LYS A 225 -4.82 -16.24 5.92
CA LYS A 225 -4.84 -16.99 4.67
C LYS A 225 -5.21 -16.07 3.51
N GLY A 226 -4.33 -15.94 2.48
CA GLY A 226 -4.54 -15.04 1.34
C GLY A 226 -4.55 -13.56 1.75
N SER A 227 -3.69 -13.17 2.69
CA SER A 227 -3.53 -11.78 3.16
C SER A 227 -2.08 -11.32 3.00
N ALA A 228 -1.89 -10.05 2.69
CA ALA A 228 -0.58 -9.40 2.61
C ALA A 228 0.16 -9.38 3.97
N VAL A 229 -0.54 -9.54 5.11
CA VAL A 229 0.06 -9.62 6.45
C VAL A 229 1.09 -10.76 6.56
N LYS A 230 0.98 -11.80 5.74
CA LYS A 230 1.96 -12.89 5.68
C LYS A 230 3.39 -12.44 5.37
N ARG A 231 3.56 -11.24 4.82
CA ARG A 231 4.90 -10.68 4.53
C ARG A 231 5.77 -10.56 5.78
N ALA A 232 5.20 -10.15 6.91
CA ALA A 232 5.92 -10.07 8.19
C ALA A 232 6.19 -11.45 8.82
N LYS A 233 5.49 -12.50 8.39
CA LYS A 233 5.41 -13.82 9.03
C LYS A 233 4.81 -13.73 10.44
N TYR A 234 4.53 -14.89 11.05
CA TYR A 234 4.00 -14.97 12.41
C TYR A 234 4.97 -14.33 13.43
N GLU A 235 6.25 -14.70 13.34
CA GLU A 235 7.28 -14.24 14.26
C GLU A 235 7.44 -12.72 14.24
N GLY A 236 7.36 -12.10 13.03
CA GLY A 236 7.41 -10.64 12.88
C GLY A 236 6.18 -9.96 13.48
N LEU A 237 4.99 -10.54 13.28
CA LEU A 237 3.76 -9.98 13.84
C LEU A 237 3.75 -10.04 15.38
N ILE A 238 4.14 -11.19 15.96
CA ILE A 238 4.26 -11.35 17.42
C ILE A 238 5.34 -10.44 18.00
N ARG A 239 6.48 -10.28 17.30
CA ARG A 239 7.51 -9.31 17.70
C ARG A 239 6.92 -7.89 17.81
N ASN A 240 6.12 -7.47 16.82
CA ASN A 240 5.52 -6.15 16.79
C ASN A 240 4.51 -5.95 17.94
N LEU A 241 3.66 -6.95 18.20
CA LEU A 241 2.71 -6.93 19.32
C LEU A 241 3.43 -6.85 20.67
N LYS A 242 4.51 -7.62 20.86
CA LYS A 242 5.34 -7.56 22.09
C LYS A 242 6.00 -6.19 22.26
N ALA A 243 6.45 -5.55 21.19
CA ALA A 243 7.05 -4.22 21.23
C ALA A 243 6.04 -3.16 21.69
N LEU A 244 4.77 -3.28 21.34
CA LEU A 244 3.69 -2.42 21.84
C LEU A 244 3.48 -2.60 23.36
N ARG A 245 3.40 -3.84 23.85
CA ARG A 245 3.13 -4.17 25.25
C ARG A 245 4.24 -3.68 26.19
N GLY A 246 5.50 -3.81 25.80
CA GLY A 246 6.64 -3.36 26.63
C GLY A 246 6.67 -1.84 26.91
N ASN A 247 5.80 -1.06 26.22
CA ASN A 247 5.65 0.39 26.43
C ASN A 247 4.32 0.75 27.12
N GLY A 248 3.41 -0.21 27.37
CA GLY A 248 2.10 0.01 28.01
C GLY A 248 2.14 0.04 29.53
N ASP A 249 3.22 -0.44 30.13
CA ASP A 249 3.41 -0.49 31.60
C ASP A 249 4.18 0.73 32.16
N ARG A 250 4.21 1.88 31.44
CA ARG A 250 4.84 3.12 31.91
C ARG A 250 3.86 4.28 32.00
#